data_339c1dde8dd3653ddf1ae77038ef6148
#
_entry.id   339c1dde8dd3653ddf1ae77038ef6148
#
_cell.length_a   1.000
_cell.length_b   1.000
_cell.length_c   1.000
_cell.angle_alpha   90.00
_cell.angle_beta   90.00
_cell.angle_gamma   90.00
#
_symmetry.space_group_name_H-M   'P 1'
#
loop_
_entity.id
_entity.type
_entity.pdbx_description
1 polymer ?
#
loop_
_entity_poly.entity_id
_entity_poly.type
_entity_poly.pdbx_seq_one_letter_code
_entity_poly.pdbx_strand_id
1 'polypeptide(L)'
;DVTFWADLGKQDIVTLAGELPEEVIRAYPDTSLRIQAEAKGNLAALELNKLDAQLPGAFSIRTQGKGSSLQSEKQRDGEVELKLFTDNLDFLLDFLPEESRSNYRIPKRMMLSGNVRLAGQKYAGSLLLREGQGKIQLKSLFDAHENRFKASFEIDSLEPNHFMPNDSLYWMTASIQAEGQGTNAFDSLTWVNLDGKIGDLRYGNSSISDITIKGSLKDNFAILDLNSRYPLAEMDVTLNATLKKNWIQAMLIADMQHLDLYGFHLMDKPFSTSFQLFAEAETDMKDHHQADLTLGNWEIVTETTKVKPKTLILKART
;
A
#
# COMPACT_ATOMS: atom_id res chain seq x y z
N ASP A 1 26.23 -4.76 31.04
CA ASP A 1 26.52 -3.86 29.90
C ASP A 1 27.23 -4.65 28.82
N VAL A 2 26.76 -4.53 27.59
CA VAL A 2 27.34 -5.19 26.43
C VAL A 2 27.59 -4.14 25.35
N THR A 3 28.81 -4.10 24.85
CA THR A 3 29.16 -3.37 23.64
C THR A 3 29.60 -4.37 22.60
N PHE A 4 28.99 -4.29 21.44
CA PHE A 4 29.26 -5.16 20.30
C PHE A 4 29.60 -4.29 19.09
N TRP A 5 30.60 -4.71 18.33
CA TRP A 5 30.86 -4.17 17.01
C TRP A 5 31.24 -5.30 16.05
N ALA A 6 30.85 -5.18 14.80
CA ALA A 6 31.19 -6.08 13.74
C ALA A 6 31.44 -5.32 12.44
N ASP A 7 32.33 -5.83 11.64
CA ASP A 7 32.55 -5.43 10.25
C ASP A 7 32.40 -6.70 9.41
N LEU A 8 31.25 -6.84 8.75
CA LEU A 8 30.84 -8.04 8.04
C LEU A 8 31.02 -7.82 6.54
N GLY A 9 31.97 -8.51 5.94
CA GLY A 9 32.14 -8.55 4.49
C GLY A 9 31.01 -9.29 3.82
N LYS A 10 30.92 -9.15 2.50
CA LYS A 10 29.92 -9.84 1.65
C LYS A 10 29.88 -11.35 1.93
N GLN A 11 31.03 -11.99 2.05
CA GLN A 11 31.13 -13.45 2.32
C GLN A 11 30.57 -13.83 3.69
N ASP A 12 30.80 -12.99 4.70
CA ASP A 12 30.29 -13.22 6.06
C ASP A 12 28.76 -13.16 6.06
N ILE A 13 28.16 -12.16 5.36
CA ILE A 13 26.72 -12.00 5.24
C ILE A 13 26.10 -13.20 4.52
N VAL A 14 26.69 -13.65 3.42
CA VAL A 14 26.23 -14.83 2.68
C VAL A 14 26.25 -16.06 3.58
N THR A 15 27.30 -16.24 4.36
CA THR A 15 27.45 -17.37 5.29
C THR A 15 26.39 -17.32 6.42
N LEU A 16 26.14 -16.15 6.97
CA LEU A 16 25.17 -15.96 8.06
C LEU A 16 23.71 -16.04 7.59
N ALA A 17 23.42 -15.57 6.38
CA ALA A 17 22.07 -15.57 5.83
C ALA A 17 21.62 -16.93 5.27
N GLY A 18 22.52 -17.90 5.14
CA GLY A 18 22.23 -19.21 4.59
C GLY A 18 22.11 -19.22 3.06
N GLU A 19 21.14 -19.94 2.53
CA GLU A 19 20.93 -20.05 1.08
C GLU A 19 20.29 -18.77 0.51
N LEU A 20 21.12 -17.84 0.04
CA LEU A 20 20.68 -16.69 -0.75
C LEU A 20 20.75 -17.02 -2.25
N PRO A 21 19.80 -16.53 -3.07
CA PRO A 21 19.92 -16.62 -4.53
C PRO A 21 21.22 -16.00 -5.05
N GLU A 22 21.85 -16.63 -6.06
CA GLU A 22 23.12 -16.16 -6.61
C GLU A 22 23.07 -14.72 -7.14
N GLU A 23 21.91 -14.30 -7.68
CA GLU A 23 21.68 -12.94 -8.16
C GLU A 23 21.80 -11.92 -7.02
N VAL A 24 21.23 -12.25 -5.85
CA VAL A 24 21.31 -11.42 -4.65
C VAL A 24 22.74 -11.29 -4.16
N ILE A 25 23.45 -12.41 -4.11
CA ILE A 25 24.87 -12.42 -3.72
C ILE A 25 25.69 -11.58 -4.69
N ARG A 26 25.41 -11.66 -5.98
CA ARG A 26 26.13 -10.90 -7.01
C ARG A 26 25.86 -9.40 -6.89
N ALA A 27 24.61 -9.02 -6.67
CA ALA A 27 24.17 -7.64 -6.58
C ALA A 27 24.56 -6.93 -5.27
N TYR A 28 24.80 -7.69 -4.20
CA TYR A 28 25.19 -7.11 -2.90
C TYR A 28 26.51 -6.32 -3.05
N PRO A 29 26.58 -5.08 -2.51
CA PRO A 29 27.77 -4.24 -2.58
C PRO A 29 29.02 -4.89 -2.02
N ASP A 30 30.19 -4.67 -2.64
CA ASP A 30 31.49 -5.17 -2.16
C ASP A 30 32.04 -4.35 -0.98
N THR A 31 31.15 -3.77 -0.18
CA THR A 31 31.47 -3.00 1.02
C THR A 31 31.03 -3.75 2.26
N SER A 32 31.76 -3.61 3.36
CA SER A 32 31.40 -4.27 4.60
C SER A 32 30.22 -3.55 5.29
N LEU A 33 29.30 -4.35 5.83
CA LEU A 33 28.28 -3.91 6.76
C LEU A 33 28.91 -3.70 8.14
N ARG A 34 28.92 -2.47 8.60
CA ARG A 34 29.42 -2.10 9.93
C ARG A 34 28.26 -2.06 10.90
N ILE A 35 28.40 -2.75 12.03
CA ILE A 35 27.38 -2.79 13.08
C ILE A 35 28.06 -2.38 14.39
N GLN A 36 27.42 -1.47 15.13
CA GLN A 36 27.77 -1.10 16.49
C GLN A 36 26.52 -1.15 17.35
N ALA A 37 26.57 -1.87 18.47
CA ALA A 37 25.47 -1.94 19.41
C ALA A 37 25.97 -1.75 20.84
N GLU A 38 25.19 -1.03 21.63
CA GLU A 38 25.42 -0.78 23.06
C GLU A 38 24.10 -1.06 23.79
N ALA A 39 24.11 -2.05 24.66
CA ALA A 39 22.94 -2.44 25.42
C ALA A 39 23.28 -2.67 26.89
N LYS A 40 22.30 -2.42 27.76
CA LYS A 40 22.40 -2.57 29.21
C LYS A 40 21.21 -3.32 29.75
N GLY A 41 21.45 -4.15 30.79
CA GLY A 41 20.39 -4.85 31.47
C GLY A 41 20.23 -6.32 31.06
N ASN A 42 19.02 -6.82 31.11
CA ASN A 42 18.63 -8.17 30.79
C ASN A 42 17.18 -8.21 30.24
N LEU A 43 16.62 -9.41 29.99
CA LEU A 43 15.26 -9.52 29.45
C LEU A 43 14.13 -9.03 30.40
N ALA A 44 14.42 -8.82 31.68
CA ALA A 44 13.49 -8.21 32.63
C ALA A 44 13.52 -6.67 32.55
N ALA A 45 14.69 -6.08 32.22
CA ALA A 45 14.87 -4.64 32.01
C ALA A 45 16.05 -4.44 31.06
N LEU A 46 15.75 -4.22 29.79
CA LEU A 46 16.72 -4.02 28.69
C LEU A 46 16.69 -2.57 28.22
N GLU A 47 17.84 -1.96 28.09
CA GLU A 47 18.04 -0.68 27.47
C GLU A 47 19.01 -0.83 26.29
N LEU A 48 18.53 -0.56 25.08
CA LEU A 48 19.32 -0.47 23.87
C LEU A 48 19.69 0.99 23.65
N ASN A 49 20.85 1.39 24.13
CA ASN A 49 21.30 2.77 24.03
C ASN A 49 21.58 3.16 22.58
N LYS A 50 22.07 2.20 21.81
CA LYS A 50 22.47 2.43 20.43
C LYS A 50 22.51 1.10 19.67
N LEU A 51 21.97 1.11 18.46
CA LEU A 51 22.28 0.13 17.41
C LEU A 51 22.44 0.93 16.12
N ASP A 52 23.68 1.04 15.66
CA ASP A 52 24.00 1.63 14.36
C ASP A 52 24.42 0.51 13.40
N ALA A 53 23.81 0.47 12.22
CA ALA A 53 24.22 -0.41 11.13
C ALA A 53 24.41 0.44 9.88
N GLN A 54 25.57 0.31 9.24
CA GLN A 54 25.91 1.10 8.05
C GLN A 54 26.51 0.22 6.96
N LEU A 55 25.89 0.25 5.80
CA LEU A 55 26.45 -0.24 4.56
C LEU A 55 26.87 0.98 3.73
N PRO A 56 28.17 1.30 3.64
CA PRO A 56 28.64 2.51 2.94
C PRO A 56 28.15 2.59 1.51
N GLY A 57 27.62 3.75 1.11
CA GLY A 57 27.04 3.97 -0.22
C GLY A 57 25.65 3.39 -0.43
N ALA A 58 25.10 2.64 0.54
CA ALA A 58 23.78 2.04 0.44
C ALA A 58 22.82 2.61 1.49
N PHE A 59 23.10 2.41 2.77
CA PHE A 59 22.22 2.89 3.85
C PHE A 59 22.93 3.06 5.19
N SER A 60 22.29 3.78 6.09
CA SER A 60 22.59 3.79 7.52
C SER A 60 21.32 3.67 8.34
N ILE A 61 21.33 2.78 9.33
CA ILE A 61 20.23 2.57 10.29
C ILE A 61 20.74 2.99 11.67
N ARG A 62 19.93 3.75 12.38
CA ARG A 62 20.13 4.06 13.78
C ARG A 62 18.88 3.71 14.56
N THR A 63 19.08 2.95 15.64
CA THR A 63 17.99 2.47 16.47
C THR A 63 18.37 2.60 17.93
N GLN A 64 17.42 2.97 18.76
CA GLN A 64 17.50 2.98 20.23
C GLN A 64 16.17 2.50 20.80
N GLY A 65 16.19 2.02 22.04
CA GLY A 65 14.95 1.53 22.63
C GLY A 65 15.13 1.02 24.05
N LYS A 66 14.01 0.65 24.65
CA LYS A 66 13.97 0.04 25.96
C LYS A 66 12.87 -1.02 26.01
N GLY A 67 13.06 -1.97 26.89
CA GLY A 67 12.06 -3.02 27.09
C GLY A 67 12.12 -3.57 28.52
N SER A 68 10.98 -4.01 29.00
CA SER A 68 10.86 -4.67 30.28
C SER A 68 9.98 -5.90 30.20
N SER A 69 10.26 -6.87 31.08
CA SER A 69 9.48 -8.12 31.17
C SER A 69 9.29 -8.84 29.83
N LEU A 70 10.28 -8.78 28.94
CA LEU A 70 10.19 -9.24 27.54
C LEU A 70 9.84 -10.73 27.39
N GLN A 71 10.07 -11.53 28.45
CA GLN A 71 9.72 -12.96 28.51
C GLN A 71 8.24 -13.20 28.81
N SER A 72 7.51 -12.20 29.33
CA SER A 72 6.12 -12.33 29.73
C SER A 72 5.19 -11.71 28.70
N GLU A 73 4.49 -12.51 27.94
CA GLU A 73 3.58 -12.05 26.89
C GLU A 73 2.53 -11.02 27.38
N LYS A 74 2.11 -11.12 28.64
CA LYS A 74 1.13 -10.20 29.23
C LYS A 74 1.72 -8.94 29.86
N GLN A 75 2.98 -9.00 30.31
CA GLN A 75 3.62 -7.92 31.09
C GLN A 75 4.72 -7.19 30.32
N ARG A 76 5.09 -7.71 29.13
CA ARG A 76 6.14 -7.10 28.32
C ARG A 76 5.75 -5.68 27.94
N ASP A 77 6.69 -4.77 28.08
CA ASP A 77 6.59 -3.39 27.62
C ASP A 77 7.88 -3.05 26.90
N GLY A 78 7.78 -2.29 25.84
CA GLY A 78 8.95 -1.88 25.08
C GLY A 78 8.63 -0.79 24.08
N GLU A 79 9.67 -0.03 23.77
CA GLU A 79 9.62 1.02 22.77
C GLU A 79 10.95 1.05 22.01
N VAL A 80 10.86 1.16 20.69
CA VAL A 80 12.01 1.23 19.79
C VAL A 80 11.81 2.39 18.84
N GLU A 81 12.81 3.25 18.73
CA GLU A 81 12.91 4.29 17.71
C GLU A 81 13.85 3.84 16.60
N LEU A 82 13.46 4.13 15.35
CA LEU A 82 14.21 3.80 14.15
C LEU A 82 14.42 5.04 13.30
N LYS A 83 15.65 5.19 12.78
CA LYS A 83 15.97 6.13 11.69
C LYS A 83 16.81 5.39 10.65
N LEU A 84 16.34 5.39 9.41
CA LEU A 84 17.02 4.82 8.26
C LEU A 84 17.24 5.95 7.25
N PHE A 85 18.46 6.09 6.79
CA PHE A 85 18.84 6.92 5.66
C PHE A 85 19.34 6.02 4.55
N THR A 86 18.85 6.22 3.34
CA THR A 86 19.28 5.46 2.18
C THR A 86 20.12 6.34 1.26
N ASP A 87 21.10 5.75 0.60
CA ASP A 87 21.85 6.40 -0.48
C ASP A 87 21.56 5.69 -1.80
N ASN A 88 22.03 4.47 -1.99
CA ASN A 88 21.73 3.67 -3.17
C ASN A 88 21.33 2.25 -2.75
N LEU A 89 20.06 1.92 -2.98
CA LEU A 89 19.48 0.60 -2.70
C LEU A 89 19.17 -0.18 -3.99
N ASP A 90 19.73 0.19 -5.14
CA ASP A 90 19.42 -0.43 -6.43
C ASP A 90 19.65 -1.96 -6.42
N PHE A 91 20.61 -2.46 -5.61
CA PHE A 91 20.84 -3.88 -5.45
C PHE A 91 19.64 -4.66 -4.90
N LEU A 92 18.70 -4.00 -4.22
CA LEU A 92 17.47 -4.63 -3.76
C LEU A 92 16.50 -4.94 -4.91
N LEU A 93 16.62 -4.26 -6.04
CA LEU A 93 15.80 -4.54 -7.23
C LEU A 93 16.12 -5.92 -7.83
N ASP A 94 17.31 -6.45 -7.56
CA ASP A 94 17.71 -7.78 -8.02
C ASP A 94 16.96 -8.92 -7.32
N PHE A 95 16.24 -8.62 -6.21
CA PHE A 95 15.27 -9.54 -5.61
C PHE A 95 13.96 -9.65 -6.40
N LEU A 96 13.70 -8.72 -7.33
CA LEU A 96 12.53 -8.77 -8.19
C LEU A 96 12.78 -9.66 -9.41
N PRO A 97 11.73 -10.31 -9.95
CA PRO A 97 11.81 -10.98 -11.25
C PRO A 97 12.37 -10.03 -12.32
N GLU A 98 13.21 -10.53 -13.22
CA GLU A 98 13.90 -9.74 -14.25
C GLU A 98 12.94 -8.90 -15.09
N GLU A 99 11.79 -9.45 -15.45
CA GLU A 99 10.72 -8.78 -16.21
C GLU A 99 10.15 -7.54 -15.49
N SER A 100 10.22 -7.52 -14.17
CA SER A 100 9.66 -6.44 -13.33
C SER A 100 10.66 -5.36 -12.98
N ARG A 101 11.96 -5.65 -13.02
CA ARG A 101 13.04 -4.74 -12.55
C ARG A 101 13.02 -3.38 -13.25
N SER A 102 12.80 -3.38 -14.57
CA SER A 102 12.76 -2.14 -15.37
C SER A 102 11.60 -1.22 -15.03
N ASN A 103 10.55 -1.75 -14.38
CA ASN A 103 9.36 -0.99 -14.02
C ASN A 103 9.50 -0.26 -12.68
N TYR A 104 10.52 -0.62 -11.88
CA TYR A 104 10.71 -0.07 -10.55
C TYR A 104 12.06 0.59 -10.39
N ARG A 105 12.12 1.56 -9.51
CA ARG A 105 13.33 2.26 -9.09
C ARG A 105 13.23 2.54 -7.60
N ILE A 106 14.35 2.47 -6.89
CA ILE A 106 14.42 2.92 -5.51
C ILE A 106 15.04 4.31 -5.51
N PRO A 107 14.29 5.36 -5.14
CA PRO A 107 14.83 6.71 -5.09
C PRO A 107 16.01 6.78 -4.12
N LYS A 108 17.00 7.60 -4.46
CA LYS A 108 18.13 7.86 -3.59
C LYS A 108 17.77 8.86 -2.49
N ARG A 109 18.47 8.79 -1.37
CA ARG A 109 18.36 9.74 -0.26
C ARG A 109 16.99 9.81 0.39
N MET A 110 16.33 8.67 0.50
CA MET A 110 15.12 8.57 1.30
C MET A 110 15.47 8.53 2.80
N MET A 111 14.53 8.97 3.61
CA MET A 111 14.61 8.89 5.06
C MET A 111 13.35 8.21 5.58
N LEU A 112 13.53 7.10 6.29
CA LEU A 112 12.48 6.46 7.08
C LEU A 112 12.75 6.72 8.56
N SER A 113 11.77 7.21 9.29
CA SER A 113 11.82 7.35 10.73
C SER A 113 10.55 6.87 11.38
N GLY A 114 10.64 6.41 12.61
CA GLY A 114 9.44 5.98 13.31
C GLY A 114 9.74 5.39 14.67
N ASN A 115 8.67 4.98 15.32
CA ASN A 115 8.71 4.28 16.59
C ASN A 115 7.73 3.11 16.58
N VAL A 116 8.07 2.08 17.33
CA VAL A 116 7.21 0.94 17.61
C VAL A 116 7.14 0.75 19.12
N ARG A 117 5.94 0.63 19.65
CA ARG A 117 5.67 0.36 21.06
C ARG A 117 4.94 -0.96 21.22
N LEU A 118 5.35 -1.69 22.20
CA LEU A 118 4.74 -2.95 22.64
C LEU A 118 4.27 -2.78 24.08
N ALA A 119 3.02 -3.16 24.39
CA ALA A 119 2.50 -3.18 25.75
C ALA A 119 1.61 -4.41 25.92
N GLY A 120 2.12 -5.45 26.57
CA GLY A 120 1.48 -6.77 26.63
C GLY A 120 1.30 -7.35 25.22
N GLN A 121 0.06 -7.48 24.81
CA GLN A 121 -0.33 -7.97 23.47
C GLN A 121 -0.76 -6.84 22.51
N LYS A 122 -0.52 -5.57 22.90
CA LYS A 122 -0.84 -4.40 22.09
C LYS A 122 0.41 -3.86 21.42
N TYR A 123 0.30 -3.61 20.13
CA TYR A 123 1.36 -3.06 19.30
C TYR A 123 0.91 -1.71 18.74
N ALA A 124 1.74 -0.72 18.86
CA ALA A 124 1.53 0.59 18.24
C ALA A 124 2.74 0.96 17.39
N GLY A 125 2.52 1.49 16.21
CA GLY A 125 3.59 1.92 15.33
C GLY A 125 3.28 3.23 14.63
N SER A 126 4.32 4.02 14.43
CA SER A 126 4.27 5.21 13.58
C SER A 126 5.53 5.24 12.73
N LEU A 127 5.36 5.27 11.40
CA LEU A 127 6.44 5.33 10.43
C LEU A 127 6.22 6.54 9.51
N LEU A 128 7.29 7.24 9.19
CA LEU A 128 7.32 8.37 8.27
C LEU A 128 8.45 8.14 7.26
N LEU A 129 8.08 7.91 6.02
CA LEU A 129 8.99 7.90 4.88
C LEU A 129 8.98 9.29 4.24
N ARG A 130 10.17 9.81 3.90
CA ARG A 130 10.35 11.02 3.10
C ARG A 130 11.18 10.71 1.87
N GLU A 131 10.70 11.19 0.73
CA GLU A 131 11.39 11.13 -0.56
C GLU A 131 11.17 12.47 -1.29
N GLY A 132 12.23 13.22 -1.55
CA GLY A 132 12.11 14.56 -2.10
C GLY A 132 11.23 15.48 -1.24
N GLN A 133 10.15 15.98 -1.83
CA GLN A 133 9.09 16.72 -1.11
C GLN A 133 8.01 15.78 -0.55
N GLY A 134 7.97 14.55 -1.06
CA GLY A 134 6.95 13.57 -0.71
C GLY A 134 7.09 12.99 0.69
N LYS A 135 5.96 12.69 1.30
CA LYS A 135 5.85 12.03 2.61
C LYS A 135 4.82 10.94 2.57
N ILE A 136 5.16 9.80 3.19
CA ILE A 136 4.22 8.73 3.47
C ILE A 136 4.24 8.50 4.98
N GLN A 137 3.10 8.65 5.63
CA GLN A 137 2.94 8.38 7.05
C GLN A 137 2.02 7.19 7.27
N LEU A 138 2.48 6.22 8.04
CA LEU A 138 1.70 5.09 8.53
C LEU A 138 1.62 5.18 10.05
N LYS A 139 0.41 5.09 10.60
CA LYS A 139 0.17 4.86 12.04
C LYS A 139 -0.68 3.62 12.19
N SER A 140 -0.36 2.77 13.14
CA SER A 140 -1.10 1.55 13.38
C SER A 140 -1.20 1.22 14.86
N LEU A 141 -2.32 0.63 15.23
CA LEU A 141 -2.56 -0.01 16.52
C LEU A 141 -3.07 -1.41 16.24
N PHE A 142 -2.54 -2.41 16.92
CA PHE A 142 -2.98 -3.78 16.84
C PHE A 142 -3.08 -4.39 18.24
N ASP A 143 -4.23 -4.93 18.59
CA ASP A 143 -4.47 -5.70 19.77
C ASP A 143 -4.55 -7.19 19.39
N ALA A 144 -3.49 -7.95 19.69
CA ALA A 144 -3.40 -9.35 19.31
C ALA A 144 -4.36 -10.24 20.14
N HIS A 145 -4.78 -9.80 21.34
CA HIS A 145 -5.73 -10.53 22.15
C HIS A 145 -7.15 -10.46 21.58
N GLU A 146 -7.56 -9.27 21.18
CA GLU A 146 -8.88 -9.04 20.59
C GLU A 146 -8.89 -9.21 19.07
N ASN A 147 -7.72 -9.41 18.46
CA ASN A 147 -7.50 -9.41 17.01
C ASN A 147 -8.06 -8.17 16.33
N ARG A 148 -7.90 -7.00 16.98
CA ARG A 148 -8.39 -5.71 16.51
C ARG A 148 -7.26 -4.83 15.99
N PHE A 149 -7.54 -4.08 14.93
CA PHE A 149 -6.59 -3.13 14.38
C PHE A 149 -7.23 -1.78 14.09
N LYS A 150 -6.39 -0.76 14.13
CA LYS A 150 -6.67 0.58 13.59
C LYS A 150 -5.42 1.06 12.86
N ALA A 151 -5.58 1.56 11.64
CA ALA A 151 -4.48 2.07 10.84
C ALA A 151 -4.89 3.35 10.12
N SER A 152 -3.94 4.27 9.99
CA SER A 152 -4.05 5.41 9.07
C SER A 152 -2.82 5.45 8.17
N PHE A 153 -3.07 5.70 6.90
CA PHE A 153 -2.06 5.85 5.87
C PHE A 153 -2.28 7.19 5.17
N GLU A 154 -1.27 8.03 5.16
CA GLU A 154 -1.32 9.37 4.59
C GLU A 154 -0.18 9.53 3.60
N ILE A 155 -0.50 9.97 2.40
CA ILE A 155 0.44 10.35 1.35
C ILE A 155 0.30 11.85 1.15
N ASP A 156 1.39 12.58 1.25
CA ASP A 156 1.45 14.01 1.00
C ASP A 156 2.54 14.30 -0.02
N SER A 157 2.16 14.90 -1.14
CA SER A 157 3.09 15.41 -2.15
C SER A 157 4.06 14.36 -2.71
N LEU A 158 3.65 13.09 -2.81
CA LEU A 158 4.49 12.03 -3.35
C LEU A 158 4.56 12.12 -4.88
N GLU A 159 5.74 11.83 -5.42
CA GLU A 159 5.98 11.68 -6.85
C GLU A 159 6.18 10.19 -7.20
N PRO A 160 5.09 9.42 -7.44
CA PRO A 160 5.19 7.97 -7.64
C PRO A 160 6.07 7.55 -8.83
N ASN A 161 6.19 8.39 -9.85
CA ASN A 161 7.10 8.16 -10.99
C ASN A 161 8.58 8.10 -10.59
N HIS A 162 8.96 8.58 -9.41
CA HIS A 162 10.30 8.36 -8.87
C HIS A 162 10.55 6.89 -8.49
N PHE A 163 9.48 6.14 -8.18
CA PHE A 163 9.51 4.71 -7.86
C PHE A 163 9.14 3.83 -9.06
N MET A 164 8.30 4.33 -9.94
CA MET A 164 7.79 3.67 -11.15
C MET A 164 8.04 4.58 -12.37
N PRO A 165 9.29 4.63 -12.88
CA PRO A 165 9.67 5.64 -13.89
C PRO A 165 8.95 5.50 -15.22
N ASN A 166 8.39 4.32 -15.51
CA ASN A 166 7.61 4.06 -16.72
C ASN A 166 6.12 4.37 -16.54
N ASP A 167 5.69 4.72 -15.34
CA ASP A 167 4.33 5.14 -15.04
C ASP A 167 4.19 6.65 -15.21
N SER A 168 3.01 7.07 -15.65
CA SER A 168 2.68 8.49 -15.82
C SER A 168 2.08 9.14 -14.56
N LEU A 169 2.19 8.49 -13.40
CA LEU A 169 1.70 9.01 -12.12
C LEU A 169 2.74 9.95 -11.51
N TYR A 170 2.57 11.25 -11.70
CA TYR A 170 3.57 12.28 -11.35
C TYR A 170 3.35 12.91 -9.98
N TRP A 171 2.15 12.83 -9.42
CA TRP A 171 1.83 13.47 -8.15
C TRP A 171 0.68 12.77 -7.48
N MET A 172 0.75 12.65 -6.15
CA MET A 172 -0.31 12.02 -5.37
C MET A 172 -0.40 12.58 -3.96
N THR A 173 -1.63 12.88 -3.56
CA THR A 173 -2.02 13.16 -2.18
C THR A 173 -3.22 12.30 -1.83
N ALA A 174 -3.11 11.50 -0.79
CA ALA A 174 -4.18 10.59 -0.38
C ALA A 174 -4.16 10.33 1.13
N SER A 175 -5.31 9.99 1.68
CA SER A 175 -5.44 9.50 3.05
C SER A 175 -6.37 8.31 3.10
N ILE A 176 -6.02 7.30 3.90
CA ILE A 176 -6.84 6.12 4.15
C ILE A 176 -6.82 5.83 5.64
N GLN A 177 -7.99 5.60 6.21
CA GLN A 177 -8.17 5.12 7.57
C GLN A 177 -8.90 3.80 7.52
N ALA A 178 -8.43 2.83 8.29
CA ALA A 178 -9.06 1.53 8.41
C ALA A 178 -9.08 1.09 9.86
N GLU A 179 -10.19 0.49 10.29
CA GLU A 179 -10.29 -0.17 11.59
C GLU A 179 -11.11 -1.44 11.45
N GLY A 180 -10.81 -2.41 12.28
CA GLY A 180 -11.50 -3.68 12.17
C GLY A 180 -11.08 -4.70 13.20
N GLN A 181 -11.65 -5.89 13.05
CA GLN A 181 -11.35 -7.09 13.81
C GLN A 181 -11.27 -8.29 12.86
N GLY A 182 -10.32 -9.18 13.10
CA GLY A 182 -10.05 -10.33 12.24
C GLY A 182 -9.13 -10.01 11.08
N THR A 183 -8.54 -11.05 10.51
CA THR A 183 -7.60 -10.97 9.36
C THR A 183 -8.04 -11.82 8.18
N ASN A 184 -9.14 -12.57 8.34
CA ASN A 184 -9.69 -13.42 7.29
C ASN A 184 -11.07 -12.90 6.86
N ALA A 185 -11.17 -12.33 5.67
CA ALA A 185 -12.40 -11.77 5.11
C ALA A 185 -13.55 -12.80 4.94
N PHE A 186 -13.22 -14.09 4.90
CA PHE A 186 -14.19 -15.18 4.82
C PHE A 186 -14.72 -15.66 6.18
N ASP A 187 -14.23 -15.09 7.27
CA ASP A 187 -14.73 -15.36 8.62
C ASP A 187 -15.84 -14.34 8.95
N SER A 188 -17.01 -14.85 9.35
CA SER A 188 -18.17 -14.01 9.69
C SER A 188 -17.95 -13.10 10.89
N LEU A 189 -16.96 -13.40 11.73
CA LEU A 189 -16.56 -12.55 12.86
C LEU A 189 -15.65 -11.40 12.44
N THR A 190 -15.11 -11.43 11.21
CA THR A 190 -14.30 -10.35 10.68
C THR A 190 -15.19 -9.18 10.29
N TRP A 191 -14.79 -8.00 10.74
CA TRP A 191 -15.37 -6.76 10.27
C TRP A 191 -14.27 -5.73 10.01
N VAL A 192 -14.47 -4.88 9.00
CA VAL A 192 -13.56 -3.80 8.62
C VAL A 192 -14.39 -2.59 8.21
N ASN A 193 -14.00 -1.41 8.65
CA ASN A 193 -14.42 -0.13 8.10
C ASN A 193 -13.23 0.56 7.48
N LEU A 194 -13.42 1.16 6.31
CA LEU A 194 -12.42 1.90 5.57
C LEU A 194 -13.00 3.24 5.15
N ASP A 195 -12.25 4.31 5.36
CA ASP A 195 -12.54 5.65 4.86
C ASP A 195 -11.29 6.20 4.19
N GLY A 196 -11.42 6.67 2.97
CA GLY A 196 -10.31 7.15 2.16
C GLY A 196 -10.67 8.37 1.34
N LYS A 197 -9.66 9.18 1.07
CA LYS A 197 -9.74 10.32 0.17
C LYS A 197 -8.48 10.40 -0.68
N ILE A 198 -8.65 10.56 -2.01
CA ILE A 198 -7.59 11.01 -2.91
C ILE A 198 -7.83 12.51 -3.08
N GLY A 199 -6.93 13.32 -2.52
CA GLY A 199 -7.04 14.79 -2.55
C GLY A 199 -6.64 15.36 -3.89
N ASP A 200 -5.51 14.88 -4.42
CA ASP A 200 -4.96 15.30 -5.71
C ASP A 200 -4.13 14.16 -6.30
N LEU A 201 -4.29 13.93 -7.61
CA LEU A 201 -3.60 12.90 -8.37
C LEU A 201 -3.34 13.43 -9.77
N ARG A 202 -2.06 13.45 -10.19
CA ARG A 202 -1.68 13.84 -11.55
C ARG A 202 -1.17 12.63 -12.33
N TYR A 203 -1.93 12.27 -13.36
CA TYR A 203 -1.58 11.18 -14.28
C TYR A 203 -1.41 11.74 -15.68
N GLY A 204 -0.20 11.63 -16.25
CA GLY A 204 0.14 12.29 -17.50
C GLY A 204 -0.03 13.82 -17.41
N ASN A 205 -0.81 14.36 -18.32
CA ASN A 205 -1.17 15.78 -18.37
C ASN A 205 -2.47 16.11 -17.60
N SER A 206 -3.08 15.12 -16.98
CA SER A 206 -4.39 15.24 -16.36
C SER A 206 -4.27 15.25 -14.84
N SER A 207 -5.09 16.05 -14.18
CA SER A 207 -5.24 16.05 -12.73
C SER A 207 -6.64 15.59 -12.38
N ILE A 208 -6.76 14.81 -11.32
CA ILE A 208 -8.03 14.36 -10.74
C ILE A 208 -7.96 14.65 -9.25
N SER A 209 -9.02 15.17 -8.67
CA SER A 209 -9.11 15.44 -7.24
C SER A 209 -10.46 15.05 -6.65
N ASP A 210 -10.55 15.10 -5.32
CA ASP A 210 -11.79 14.92 -4.59
C ASP A 210 -12.50 13.58 -4.82
N ILE A 211 -11.70 12.49 -4.92
CA ILE A 211 -12.24 11.13 -4.90
C ILE A 211 -12.36 10.68 -3.45
N THR A 212 -13.53 10.21 -3.05
CA THR A 212 -13.77 9.58 -1.75
C THR A 212 -14.01 8.09 -1.92
N ILE A 213 -13.50 7.31 -0.97
CA ILE A 213 -13.63 5.86 -0.94
C ILE A 213 -14.14 5.48 0.44
N LYS A 214 -15.26 4.74 0.52
CA LYS A 214 -15.77 4.18 1.78
C LYS A 214 -15.94 2.69 1.61
N GLY A 215 -15.47 1.93 2.58
CA GLY A 215 -15.57 0.49 2.56
C GLY A 215 -16.07 -0.07 3.88
N SER A 216 -16.84 -1.13 3.83
CA SER A 216 -17.21 -1.91 4.99
C SER A 216 -17.24 -3.39 4.66
N LEU A 217 -16.81 -4.20 5.60
CA LEU A 217 -16.97 -5.66 5.60
C LEU A 217 -17.60 -6.05 6.92
N LYS A 218 -18.67 -6.79 6.88
CA LYS A 218 -19.33 -7.35 8.06
C LYS A 218 -20.19 -8.54 7.66
N ASP A 219 -20.22 -9.58 8.49
CA ASP A 219 -21.02 -10.76 8.26
C ASP A 219 -20.81 -11.38 6.85
N ASN A 220 -19.56 -11.42 6.39
CA ASN A 220 -19.16 -11.86 5.04
C ASN A 220 -19.75 -11.03 3.89
N PHE A 221 -20.26 -9.84 4.16
CA PHE A 221 -20.74 -8.92 3.17
C PHE A 221 -19.87 -7.67 3.12
N ALA A 222 -19.31 -7.38 1.96
CA ALA A 222 -18.47 -6.21 1.72
C ALA A 222 -19.20 -5.19 0.86
N ILE A 223 -19.05 -3.92 1.20
CA ILE A 223 -19.48 -2.77 0.39
C ILE A 223 -18.25 -1.89 0.17
N LEU A 224 -18.07 -1.42 -1.05
CA LEU A 224 -17.08 -0.40 -1.40
C LEU A 224 -17.76 0.66 -2.26
N ASP A 225 -17.80 1.88 -1.75
CA ASP A 225 -18.30 3.06 -2.45
C ASP A 225 -17.14 3.95 -2.86
N LEU A 226 -17.12 4.37 -4.11
CA LEU A 226 -16.19 5.34 -4.66
C LEU A 226 -17.00 6.46 -5.31
N ASN A 227 -16.75 7.70 -4.90
CA ASN A 227 -17.41 8.87 -5.42
C ASN A 227 -16.38 9.89 -5.89
N SER A 228 -16.62 10.47 -7.06
CA SER A 228 -15.87 11.60 -7.58
C SER A 228 -16.82 12.74 -7.93
N ARG A 229 -16.46 13.94 -7.53
CA ARG A 229 -17.15 15.19 -7.93
C ARG A 229 -16.22 16.08 -8.74
N TYR A 230 -15.18 15.50 -9.31
CA TYR A 230 -14.25 16.22 -10.17
C TYR A 230 -14.94 16.60 -11.50
N PRO A 231 -14.86 17.87 -11.95
CA PRO A 231 -15.62 18.33 -13.11
C PRO A 231 -15.39 17.54 -14.41
N LEU A 232 -14.22 16.95 -14.59
CA LEU A 232 -13.91 16.14 -15.77
C LEU A 232 -14.30 14.66 -15.60
N ALA A 233 -14.58 14.20 -14.37
CA ALA A 233 -14.96 12.81 -14.08
C ALA A 233 -15.88 12.75 -12.86
N GLU A 234 -17.17 13.02 -13.07
CA GLU A 234 -18.19 12.90 -12.04
C GLU A 234 -18.81 11.50 -12.06
N MET A 235 -18.67 10.76 -10.94
CA MET A 235 -19.12 9.38 -10.87
C MET A 235 -19.45 8.92 -9.45
N ASP A 236 -20.36 7.97 -9.40
CA ASP A 236 -20.69 7.17 -8.21
C ASP A 236 -20.53 5.68 -8.57
N VAL A 237 -19.70 4.96 -7.82
CA VAL A 237 -19.44 3.53 -8.02
C VAL A 237 -19.66 2.80 -6.72
N THR A 238 -20.49 1.77 -6.73
CA THR A 238 -20.73 0.89 -5.58
C THR A 238 -20.42 -0.56 -5.99
N LEU A 239 -19.54 -1.20 -5.23
CA LEU A 239 -19.27 -2.62 -5.32
C LEU A 239 -19.79 -3.31 -4.05
N ASN A 240 -20.70 -4.26 -4.22
CA ASN A 240 -21.19 -5.15 -3.18
C ASN A 240 -20.63 -6.56 -3.41
N ALA A 241 -20.17 -7.23 -2.36
CA ALA A 241 -19.66 -8.60 -2.49
C ALA A 241 -20.07 -9.47 -1.30
N THR A 242 -20.50 -10.68 -1.58
CA THR A 242 -20.71 -11.74 -0.59
C THR A 242 -19.51 -12.68 -0.63
N LEU A 243 -18.84 -12.87 0.50
CA LEU A 243 -17.61 -13.65 0.62
C LEU A 243 -17.88 -14.92 1.40
N LYS A 244 -17.98 -16.06 0.71
CA LYS A 244 -18.09 -17.40 1.33
C LYS A 244 -16.82 -18.19 1.06
N LYS A 245 -16.47 -19.13 1.89
CA LYS A 245 -15.20 -19.86 1.90
C LYS A 245 -14.73 -20.37 0.51
N ASN A 246 -15.64 -20.73 -0.37
CA ASN A 246 -15.32 -21.21 -1.71
C ASN A 246 -16.24 -20.58 -2.76
N TRP A 247 -16.74 -19.39 -2.49
CA TRP A 247 -17.67 -18.71 -3.39
C TRP A 247 -17.66 -17.20 -3.13
N ILE A 248 -17.45 -16.46 -4.17
CA ILE A 248 -17.58 -15.00 -4.16
C ILE A 248 -18.67 -14.61 -5.16
N GLN A 249 -19.58 -13.78 -4.71
CA GLN A 249 -20.55 -13.13 -5.58
C GLN A 249 -20.38 -11.62 -5.43
N ALA A 250 -20.23 -10.92 -6.53
CA ALA A 250 -20.03 -9.47 -6.55
C ALA A 250 -21.01 -8.80 -7.52
N MET A 251 -21.44 -7.60 -7.14
CA MET A 251 -22.28 -6.72 -7.94
C MET A 251 -21.66 -5.34 -7.98
N LEU A 252 -21.39 -4.82 -9.17
CA LEU A 252 -20.88 -3.49 -9.41
C LEU A 252 -21.97 -2.63 -10.05
N ILE A 253 -22.21 -1.46 -9.48
CA ILE A 253 -23.05 -0.43 -10.05
C ILE A 253 -22.18 0.82 -10.20
N ALA A 254 -22.09 1.35 -11.41
CA ALA A 254 -21.39 2.61 -11.66
C ALA A 254 -22.30 3.56 -12.44
N ASP A 255 -22.46 4.76 -11.91
CA ASP A 255 -23.13 5.88 -12.56
C ASP A 255 -22.07 6.92 -12.93
N MET A 256 -21.67 6.93 -14.20
CA MET A 256 -20.75 7.90 -14.78
C MET A 256 -21.58 9.06 -15.31
N GLN A 257 -21.75 10.09 -14.50
CA GLN A 257 -22.56 11.27 -14.86
C GLN A 257 -21.85 12.14 -15.89
N HIS A 258 -20.54 12.24 -15.80
CA HIS A 258 -19.69 12.98 -16.75
C HIS A 258 -18.29 12.44 -16.81
N LEU A 259 -17.76 12.21 -18.01
CA LEU A 259 -16.35 11.88 -18.26
C LEU A 259 -15.90 12.65 -19.50
N ASP A 260 -15.04 13.65 -19.31
CA ASP A 260 -14.50 14.49 -20.38
C ASP A 260 -13.10 13.99 -20.78
N LEU A 261 -13.04 13.19 -21.85
CA LEU A 261 -11.80 12.63 -22.34
C LEU A 261 -10.92 13.67 -23.04
N TYR A 262 -11.50 14.73 -23.58
CA TYR A 262 -10.75 15.86 -24.13
C TYR A 262 -10.11 16.71 -23.03
N GLY A 263 -10.83 17.00 -21.98
CA GLY A 263 -10.32 17.68 -20.79
C GLY A 263 -9.20 16.90 -20.10
N PHE A 264 -9.21 15.57 -20.19
CA PHE A 264 -8.12 14.69 -19.74
C PHE A 264 -6.97 14.54 -20.75
N HIS A 265 -7.03 15.22 -21.89
CA HIS A 265 -6.02 15.11 -22.97
C HIS A 265 -5.86 13.67 -23.51
N LEU A 266 -6.90 12.86 -23.41
CA LEU A 266 -6.96 11.50 -23.95
C LEU A 266 -7.52 11.49 -25.39
N MET A 267 -8.13 12.59 -25.81
CA MET A 267 -8.67 12.79 -27.15
C MET A 267 -8.22 14.16 -27.69
N ASP A 268 -7.95 14.23 -29.00
CA ASP A 268 -7.52 15.46 -29.67
C ASP A 268 -8.67 16.44 -29.97
N LYS A 269 -9.91 15.99 -29.83
CA LYS A 269 -11.13 16.75 -30.10
C LYS A 269 -12.11 16.63 -28.95
N PRO A 270 -13.01 17.62 -28.75
CA PRO A 270 -14.02 17.55 -27.73
C PRO A 270 -14.80 16.23 -27.76
N PHE A 271 -14.68 15.48 -26.67
CA PHE A 271 -15.34 14.19 -26.47
C PHE A 271 -15.63 13.98 -24.99
N SER A 272 -16.92 13.89 -24.68
CA SER A 272 -17.36 13.51 -23.34
C SER A 272 -18.41 12.40 -23.41
N THR A 273 -18.55 11.68 -22.32
CA THR A 273 -19.50 10.57 -22.22
C THR A 273 -20.12 10.48 -20.84
N SER A 274 -21.33 9.95 -20.78
CA SER A 274 -21.98 9.50 -19.55
C SER A 274 -22.62 8.14 -19.78
N PHE A 275 -22.70 7.30 -18.75
CA PHE A 275 -23.29 5.96 -18.85
C PHE A 275 -23.59 5.39 -17.46
N GLN A 276 -24.46 4.38 -17.45
CA GLN A 276 -24.66 3.52 -16.29
C GLN A 276 -24.17 2.12 -16.59
N LEU A 277 -23.33 1.58 -15.71
CA LEU A 277 -22.80 0.24 -15.78
C LEU A 277 -23.36 -0.60 -14.62
N PHE A 278 -23.91 -1.73 -14.94
CA PHE A 278 -24.27 -2.77 -14.00
C PHE A 278 -23.51 -4.05 -14.36
N ALA A 279 -22.82 -4.63 -13.39
CA ALA A 279 -22.12 -5.89 -13.59
C ALA A 279 -22.35 -6.82 -12.40
N GLU A 280 -22.60 -8.07 -12.69
CA GLU A 280 -22.65 -9.16 -11.71
C GLU A 280 -21.57 -10.17 -12.05
N ALA A 281 -20.88 -10.67 -11.04
CA ALA A 281 -19.88 -11.72 -11.20
C ALA A 281 -19.98 -12.72 -10.06
N GLU A 282 -19.74 -13.98 -10.37
CA GLU A 282 -19.63 -15.03 -9.38
C GLU A 282 -18.49 -16.00 -9.72
N THR A 283 -17.85 -16.54 -8.69
CA THR A 283 -16.74 -17.49 -8.84
C THR A 283 -16.63 -18.41 -7.64
N ASP A 284 -16.29 -19.68 -7.90
CA ASP A 284 -15.87 -20.64 -6.88
C ASP A 284 -14.34 -20.59 -6.63
N MET A 285 -13.64 -19.65 -7.27
CA MET A 285 -12.18 -19.47 -7.25
C MET A 285 -11.41 -20.69 -7.80
N LYS A 286 -12.05 -21.51 -8.63
CA LYS A 286 -11.45 -22.69 -9.28
C LYS A 286 -11.79 -22.72 -10.76
N ASP A 287 -12.90 -23.34 -11.09
CA ASP A 287 -13.27 -23.64 -12.48
C ASP A 287 -14.56 -22.94 -12.92
N HIS A 288 -15.36 -22.46 -11.97
CA HIS A 288 -16.62 -21.78 -12.26
C HIS A 288 -16.46 -20.27 -12.16
N HIS A 289 -16.60 -19.59 -13.27
CA HIS A 289 -16.59 -18.12 -13.36
C HIS A 289 -17.74 -17.66 -14.25
N GLN A 290 -18.55 -16.75 -13.75
CA GLN A 290 -19.60 -16.11 -14.52
C GLN A 290 -19.51 -14.59 -14.33
N ALA A 291 -19.70 -13.86 -15.42
CA ALA A 291 -19.83 -12.41 -15.40
C ALA A 291 -20.87 -11.94 -16.41
N ASP A 292 -21.81 -11.16 -15.96
CA ASP A 292 -22.82 -10.47 -16.77
C ASP A 292 -22.62 -8.96 -16.63
N LEU A 293 -22.55 -8.22 -17.74
CA LEU A 293 -22.34 -6.80 -17.76
C LEU A 293 -23.40 -6.12 -18.64
N THR A 294 -24.00 -5.06 -18.14
CA THR A 294 -24.97 -4.23 -18.87
C THR A 294 -24.50 -2.79 -18.82
N LEU A 295 -24.30 -2.18 -19.98
CA LEU A 295 -24.03 -0.74 -20.15
C LEU A 295 -25.28 -0.10 -20.76
N GLY A 296 -25.88 0.82 -20.00
CA GLY A 296 -27.09 1.52 -20.40
C GLY A 296 -27.00 3.04 -20.22
N ASN A 297 -28.05 3.74 -20.59
CA ASN A 297 -28.14 5.20 -20.49
C ASN A 297 -26.90 5.93 -21.06
N TRP A 298 -26.32 5.34 -22.07
CA TRP A 298 -25.05 5.77 -22.65
C TRP A 298 -25.29 6.98 -23.57
N GLU A 299 -24.57 8.05 -23.30
CA GLU A 299 -24.56 9.25 -24.12
C GLU A 299 -23.13 9.63 -24.46
N ILE A 300 -22.88 9.93 -25.74
CA ILE A 300 -21.60 10.41 -26.25
C ILE A 300 -21.85 11.80 -26.83
N VAL A 301 -21.03 12.76 -26.45
CA VAL A 301 -21.07 14.14 -26.92
C VAL A 301 -19.72 14.49 -27.55
N THR A 302 -19.78 14.93 -28.78
CA THR A 302 -18.63 15.45 -29.53
C THR A 302 -18.89 16.92 -29.91
N GLU A 303 -17.93 17.57 -30.55
CA GLU A 303 -18.07 18.94 -31.01
C GLU A 303 -19.32 19.18 -31.87
N THR A 304 -19.68 18.19 -32.69
CA THR A 304 -20.75 18.33 -33.71
C THR A 304 -21.94 17.40 -33.50
N THR A 305 -21.83 16.42 -32.62
CA THR A 305 -22.82 15.33 -32.58
C THR A 305 -23.07 14.86 -31.14
N LYS A 306 -24.32 14.54 -30.87
CA LYS A 306 -24.76 13.88 -29.65
C LYS A 306 -25.42 12.56 -30.02
N VAL A 307 -24.88 11.44 -29.52
CA VAL A 307 -25.33 10.09 -29.82
C VAL A 307 -25.75 9.38 -28.56
N LYS A 308 -26.81 8.61 -28.61
CA LYS A 308 -27.27 7.73 -27.54
C LYS A 308 -27.26 6.28 -28.06
N PRO A 309 -26.13 5.56 -27.84
CA PRO A 309 -26.05 4.16 -28.24
C PRO A 309 -27.11 3.32 -27.51
N LYS A 310 -27.48 2.20 -28.12
CA LYS A 310 -28.33 1.20 -27.47
C LYS A 310 -27.58 0.53 -26.32
N THR A 311 -28.33 -0.07 -25.41
CA THR A 311 -27.80 -0.89 -24.33
C THR A 311 -26.88 -2.00 -24.86
N LEU A 312 -25.68 -2.11 -24.30
CA LEU A 312 -24.73 -3.19 -24.55
C LEU A 312 -24.84 -4.22 -23.43
N ILE A 313 -24.97 -5.48 -23.79
CA ILE A 313 -24.99 -6.61 -22.84
C ILE A 313 -23.85 -7.56 -23.22
N LEU A 314 -22.98 -7.86 -22.26
CA LEU A 314 -21.92 -8.85 -22.38
C LEU A 314 -22.12 -9.93 -21.33
N LYS A 315 -21.91 -11.20 -21.74
CA LYS A 315 -22.00 -12.36 -20.85
C LYS A 315 -20.78 -13.25 -21.05
N ALA A 316 -20.11 -13.58 -19.97
CA ALA A 316 -18.97 -14.49 -19.97
C ALA A 316 -19.23 -15.62 -18.98
N ARG A 317 -18.92 -16.85 -19.37
CA ARG A 317 -19.07 -18.05 -18.53
C ARG A 317 -17.96 -19.04 -18.86
N THR A 318 -17.39 -19.68 -17.84
CA THR A 318 -16.44 -20.79 -17.95
C THR A 318 -16.98 -21.99 -17.18
#